data_29e03bff7e3d42657afe513012bc447a
#
_entry.id   29e03bff7e3d42657afe513012bc447a
#
_cell.length_a   1.000
_cell.length_b   1.000
_cell.length_c   1.000
_cell.angle_alpha   90.00
_cell.angle_beta   90.00
_cell.angle_gamma   90.00
#
_symmetry.space_group_name_H-M   'P 1'
#
loop_
_entity.id
_entity.type
_entity.pdbx_description
1 polymer ?
#
loop_
_entity_poly.entity_id
_entity_poly.type
_entity_poly.pdbx_seq_one_letter_code
_entity_poly.pdbx_strand_id
1 'polypeptide(L)'
;MGGSLYLKHDGWFINIEKPSHRSKKNTQGIDLFTEARESVIHALLINSHGWLTGTELAEQAETSSYTCSLVLQELTLREWVESTGGGPNKRRMLIQPGKLLDAWSEQWKERKEKKSKWYTFVENPNHLLAHLAERIDRQKVDYPWAFTGAAAANVYAPLLTSTEGAEIIVPKGYTERMANLLGLKPVSKGANVTLIEREPASLLYRDMHLGEPVFFASPYILYLDLLDGRGRNKELADHLRNRLESLWQQD
;
A
#
# COMPACT_ATOMS: atom_id res chain seq x y z
N MET A 1 40.95 -10.89 -4.22
CA MET A 1 41.49 -12.25 -4.05
C MET A 1 41.94 -12.39 -2.61
N GLY A 2 41.27 -13.21 -1.79
CA GLY A 2 41.66 -13.56 -0.44
C GLY A 2 42.46 -14.89 -0.49
N GLY A 3 43.68 -14.90 -0.04
CA GLY A 3 44.50 -16.11 0.07
C GLY A 3 44.71 -16.50 1.51
N SER A 4 44.46 -17.75 1.84
CA SER A 4 44.88 -18.33 3.11
C SER A 4 46.26 -18.96 2.93
N LEU A 5 47.14 -18.79 3.93
CA LEU A 5 48.46 -19.41 3.96
C LEU A 5 48.42 -20.62 4.89
N TYR A 6 48.82 -21.76 4.34
CA TYR A 6 48.84 -23.03 5.04
C TYR A 6 50.29 -23.54 5.04
N LEU A 7 50.87 -23.75 6.23
CA LEU A 7 52.22 -24.29 6.41
C LEU A 7 52.19 -25.47 7.40
N LYS A 8 52.80 -26.60 7.00
CA LYS A 8 52.96 -27.76 7.85
C LYS A 8 54.44 -28.20 7.82
N HIS A 9 55.07 -28.30 8.96
CA HIS A 9 56.44 -28.82 9.13
C HIS A 9 56.58 -29.51 10.46
N ASP A 10 57.11 -30.74 10.49
CA ASP A 10 57.49 -31.52 11.68
C ASP A 10 56.66 -31.29 12.97
N GLY A 11 55.39 -31.56 12.91
CA GLY A 11 54.48 -31.46 14.06
C GLY A 11 53.94 -30.07 14.35
N TRP A 12 54.34 -29.09 13.60
CA TRP A 12 53.79 -27.71 13.67
C TRP A 12 52.82 -27.44 12.53
N PHE A 13 51.72 -26.77 12.92
CA PHE A 13 50.64 -26.40 11.98
C PHE A 13 50.34 -24.92 12.15
N ILE A 14 50.51 -24.15 11.07
CA ILE A 14 50.16 -22.74 11.02
C ILE A 14 49.12 -22.56 9.92
N ASN A 15 47.91 -22.20 10.32
CA ASN A 15 46.84 -21.76 9.42
C ASN A 15 46.57 -20.26 9.64
N ILE A 16 46.96 -19.42 8.70
CA ILE A 16 46.66 -17.98 8.73
C ILE A 16 45.50 -17.74 7.75
N GLU A 17 44.29 -17.74 8.26
CA GLU A 17 43.15 -17.24 7.53
C GLU A 17 43.17 -15.71 7.57
N LYS A 18 43.44 -15.08 6.44
CA LYS A 18 43.10 -13.67 6.34
C LYS A 18 41.61 -13.57 6.55
N PRO A 19 41.14 -12.73 7.51
CA PRO A 19 39.73 -12.46 7.61
C PRO A 19 39.26 -12.01 6.21
N SER A 20 38.35 -12.77 5.60
CA SER A 20 37.71 -12.31 4.39
C SER A 20 37.16 -10.96 4.77
N HIS A 21 37.64 -9.91 4.12
CA HIS A 21 36.90 -8.66 4.10
C HIS A 21 35.55 -9.03 3.47
N ARG A 22 34.59 -9.42 4.32
CA ARG A 22 33.20 -9.25 3.98
C ARG A 22 33.14 -7.78 3.64
N SER A 23 33.08 -7.48 2.34
CA SER A 23 32.75 -6.15 1.90
C SER A 23 31.59 -5.75 2.78
N LYS A 24 31.73 -4.69 3.58
CA LYS A 24 30.60 -4.05 4.21
C LYS A 24 29.66 -3.83 3.05
N LYS A 25 28.63 -4.67 2.92
CA LYS A 25 27.50 -4.37 2.04
C LYS A 25 27.16 -2.95 2.43
N ASN A 26 27.30 -2.05 1.48
CA ASN A 26 26.85 -0.69 1.62
C ASN A 26 25.45 -0.77 2.19
N THR A 27 25.28 -0.45 3.46
CA THR A 27 24.01 -0.38 4.15
C THR A 27 23.30 0.91 3.78
N GLN A 28 23.26 1.23 2.48
CA GLN A 28 22.22 2.06 1.98
C GLN A 28 20.96 1.19 2.02
N GLY A 29 20.06 1.52 2.96
CA GLY A 29 18.77 0.85 3.08
C GLY A 29 18.08 0.84 1.73
N ILE A 30 17.36 -0.24 1.42
CA ILE A 30 16.60 -0.30 0.18
C ILE A 30 15.45 0.69 0.26
N ASP A 31 15.10 1.29 -0.88
CA ASP A 31 13.84 2.01 -0.98
C ASP A 31 12.67 1.02 -0.83
N LEU A 32 11.92 1.14 0.27
CA LEU A 32 10.80 0.26 0.59
C LEU A 32 9.54 0.56 -0.24
N PHE A 33 9.44 1.76 -0.81
CA PHE A 33 8.19 2.28 -1.36
C PHE A 33 8.22 2.36 -2.89
N THR A 34 8.78 1.33 -3.53
CA THR A 34 8.64 1.09 -4.98
C THR A 34 7.47 0.15 -5.25
N GLU A 35 6.90 0.21 -6.44
CA GLU A 35 5.66 -0.47 -6.84
C GLU A 35 5.45 -1.88 -6.25
N ALA A 36 6.34 -2.83 -6.57
CA ALA A 36 6.23 -4.21 -6.08
C ALA A 36 6.50 -4.35 -4.58
N ARG A 37 7.30 -3.46 -3.98
CA ARG A 37 7.58 -3.47 -2.54
C ARG A 37 6.44 -2.83 -1.75
N GLU A 38 5.76 -1.84 -2.32
CA GLU A 38 4.52 -1.30 -1.72
C GLU A 38 3.45 -2.36 -1.56
N SER A 39 3.34 -3.32 -2.50
CA SER A 39 2.43 -4.47 -2.34
C SER A 39 2.78 -5.31 -1.10
N VAL A 40 4.07 -5.54 -0.85
CA VAL A 40 4.53 -6.26 0.35
C VAL A 40 4.25 -5.48 1.63
N ILE A 41 4.50 -4.16 1.63
CA ILE A 41 4.19 -3.27 2.75
C ILE A 41 2.69 -3.33 3.07
N HIS A 42 1.86 -3.24 2.04
CA HIS A 42 0.41 -3.29 2.16
C HIS A 42 -0.06 -4.64 2.74
N ALA A 43 0.47 -5.76 2.21
CA ALA A 43 0.18 -7.10 2.72
C ALA A 43 0.54 -7.26 4.21
N LEU A 44 1.70 -6.75 4.61
CA LEU A 44 2.14 -6.78 6.00
C LEU A 44 1.24 -5.96 6.93
N LEU A 45 0.77 -4.79 6.49
CA LEU A 45 -0.15 -3.96 7.28
C LEU A 45 -1.53 -4.61 7.42
N ILE A 46 -2.05 -5.23 6.36
CA ILE A 46 -3.32 -5.98 6.41
C ILE A 46 -3.23 -7.15 7.39
N ASN A 47 -2.05 -7.79 7.49
CA ASN A 47 -1.81 -8.96 8.33
C ASN A 47 -0.93 -8.64 9.54
N SER A 48 -1.04 -7.46 10.11
CA SER A 48 -0.15 -6.96 11.16
C SER A 48 -0.02 -7.85 12.40
N HIS A 49 -0.99 -8.75 12.65
CA HIS A 49 -0.95 -9.72 13.77
C HIS A 49 -0.68 -11.16 13.32
N GLY A 50 -0.45 -11.37 12.02
CA GLY A 50 -0.26 -12.70 11.44
C GLY A 50 1.21 -13.09 11.32
N TRP A 51 1.54 -14.32 11.71
CA TRP A 51 2.80 -14.95 11.38
C TRP A 51 2.75 -15.50 9.95
N LEU A 52 3.46 -14.86 9.03
CA LEU A 52 3.51 -15.23 7.61
C LEU A 52 4.85 -15.83 7.22
N THR A 53 4.82 -16.87 6.41
CA THR A 53 5.99 -17.34 5.65
C THR A 53 6.27 -16.39 4.48
N GLY A 54 7.48 -16.48 3.91
CA GLY A 54 7.80 -15.70 2.71
C GLY A 54 6.94 -16.06 1.50
N THR A 55 6.45 -17.30 1.41
CA THR A 55 5.57 -17.76 0.33
C THR A 55 4.16 -17.20 0.49
N GLU A 56 3.56 -17.34 1.68
CA GLU A 56 2.25 -16.76 1.99
C GLU A 56 2.23 -15.25 1.74
N LEU A 57 3.30 -14.54 2.15
CA LEU A 57 3.41 -13.11 1.91
C LEU A 57 3.53 -12.77 0.42
N ALA A 58 4.27 -13.58 -0.37
CA ALA A 58 4.42 -13.38 -1.80
C ALA A 58 3.10 -13.57 -2.55
N GLU A 59 2.31 -14.56 -2.15
CA GLU A 59 0.96 -14.81 -2.69
C GLU A 59 0.02 -13.63 -2.37
N GLN A 60 0.00 -13.18 -1.12
CA GLN A 60 -0.87 -12.09 -0.67
C GLN A 60 -0.47 -10.73 -1.27
N ALA A 61 0.82 -10.51 -1.50
CA ALA A 61 1.34 -9.28 -2.10
C ALA A 61 1.34 -9.34 -3.65
N GLU A 62 0.91 -10.45 -4.25
CA GLU A 62 0.95 -10.68 -5.70
C GLU A 62 2.32 -10.35 -6.32
N THR A 63 3.40 -10.75 -5.63
CA THR A 63 4.77 -10.43 -6.04
C THR A 63 5.73 -11.60 -5.81
N SER A 64 7.00 -11.42 -6.21
CA SER A 64 8.00 -12.48 -6.08
C SER A 64 8.47 -12.68 -4.63
N SER A 65 8.79 -13.92 -4.26
CA SER A 65 9.44 -14.25 -2.98
C SER A 65 10.76 -13.49 -2.78
N TYR A 66 11.45 -13.13 -3.86
CA TYR A 66 12.66 -12.31 -3.80
C TYR A 66 12.34 -10.89 -3.31
N THR A 67 11.30 -10.24 -3.86
CA THR A 67 10.84 -8.92 -3.42
C THR A 67 10.45 -8.94 -1.95
N CYS A 68 9.68 -9.95 -1.52
CA CYS A 68 9.32 -10.14 -0.12
C CYS A 68 10.56 -10.30 0.78
N SER A 69 11.55 -11.09 0.34
CA SER A 69 12.79 -11.29 1.10
C SER A 69 13.57 -9.99 1.30
N LEU A 70 13.67 -9.15 0.26
CA LEU A 70 14.32 -7.84 0.36
C LEU A 70 13.62 -6.92 1.38
N VAL A 71 12.29 -6.80 1.29
CA VAL A 71 11.50 -5.98 2.22
C VAL A 71 11.65 -6.51 3.65
N LEU A 72 11.47 -7.82 3.85
CA LEU A 72 11.59 -8.42 5.18
C LEU A 72 12.98 -8.30 5.79
N GLN A 73 14.05 -8.33 4.97
CA GLN A 73 15.41 -8.07 5.44
C GLN A 73 15.57 -6.63 5.93
N GLU A 74 15.08 -5.67 5.16
CA GLU A 74 15.13 -4.26 5.56
C GLU A 74 14.31 -3.98 6.82
N LEU A 75 13.08 -4.53 6.91
CA LEU A 75 12.25 -4.39 8.11
C LEU A 75 12.85 -5.10 9.34
N THR A 76 13.59 -6.19 9.16
CA THR A 76 14.34 -6.84 10.24
C THR A 76 15.47 -5.94 10.73
N LEU A 77 16.20 -5.27 9.83
CA LEU A 77 17.26 -4.32 10.21
C LEU A 77 16.71 -3.11 10.96
N ARG A 78 15.48 -2.72 10.68
CA ARG A 78 14.77 -1.66 11.41
C ARG A 78 14.09 -2.12 12.70
N GLU A 79 14.14 -3.41 13.00
CA GLU A 79 13.45 -4.00 14.15
C GLU A 79 11.92 -3.80 14.12
N TRP A 80 11.35 -3.79 12.91
CA TRP A 80 9.89 -3.63 12.71
C TRP A 80 9.16 -4.95 12.51
N VAL A 81 9.89 -6.03 12.28
CA VAL A 81 9.35 -7.39 12.17
C VAL A 81 10.08 -8.33 13.12
N GLU A 82 9.32 -9.24 13.71
CA GLU A 82 9.83 -10.36 14.47
C GLU A 82 9.90 -11.62 13.61
N SER A 83 10.81 -12.54 13.96
CA SER A 83 11.01 -13.77 13.20
C SER A 83 11.01 -14.97 14.13
N THR A 84 10.36 -16.06 13.70
CA THR A 84 10.38 -17.35 14.38
C THR A 84 10.64 -18.49 13.39
N GLY A 85 11.14 -19.62 13.89
CA GLY A 85 11.49 -20.78 13.06
C GLY A 85 12.76 -20.56 12.22
N GLY A 86 13.02 -21.49 11.29
CA GLY A 86 14.21 -21.48 10.46
C GLY A 86 13.97 -22.14 9.08
N GLY A 87 14.88 -21.87 8.15
CA GLY A 87 14.81 -22.41 6.80
C GLY A 87 13.51 -22.03 6.07
N PRO A 88 12.89 -22.97 5.33
CA PRO A 88 11.66 -22.72 4.60
C PRO A 88 10.45 -22.36 5.49
N ASN A 89 10.46 -22.81 6.73
CA ASN A 89 9.39 -22.59 7.71
C ASN A 89 9.58 -21.30 8.53
N LYS A 90 10.53 -20.44 8.17
CA LYS A 90 10.73 -19.17 8.85
C LYS A 90 9.53 -18.26 8.63
N ARG A 91 8.87 -17.89 9.74
CA ARG A 91 7.74 -16.96 9.76
C ARG A 91 8.16 -15.60 10.28
N ARG A 92 7.42 -14.57 9.88
CA ARG A 92 7.64 -13.19 10.31
C ARG A 92 6.31 -12.52 10.60
N MET A 93 6.33 -11.62 11.57
CA MET A 93 5.18 -10.84 12.00
C MET A 93 5.58 -9.36 12.08
N LEU A 94 4.74 -8.48 11.59
CA LEU A 94 4.94 -7.04 11.71
C LEU A 94 4.60 -6.60 13.15
N ILE A 95 5.61 -6.11 13.89
CA ILE A 95 5.45 -5.68 15.29
C ILE A 95 5.42 -4.15 15.46
N GLN A 96 5.69 -3.39 14.41
CA GLN A 96 5.69 -1.93 14.42
C GLN A 96 4.84 -1.38 13.26
N PRO A 97 3.53 -1.72 13.17
CA PRO A 97 2.67 -1.29 12.05
C PRO A 97 2.54 0.22 11.95
N GLY A 98 2.51 0.91 13.10
CA GLY A 98 2.47 2.37 13.14
C GLY A 98 3.68 3.01 12.47
N LYS A 99 4.91 2.57 12.81
CA LYS A 99 6.14 3.09 12.18
C LYS A 99 6.20 2.80 10.69
N LEU A 100 5.72 1.63 10.27
CA LEU A 100 5.70 1.27 8.86
C LEU A 100 4.71 2.17 8.08
N LEU A 101 3.53 2.41 8.62
CA LEU A 101 2.54 3.29 8.00
C LEU A 101 3.01 4.76 7.99
N ASP A 102 3.67 5.23 9.05
CA ASP A 102 4.25 6.57 9.09
C ASP A 102 5.33 6.76 8.02
N ALA A 103 6.23 5.79 7.88
CA ALA A 103 7.25 5.82 6.84
C ALA A 103 6.63 5.77 5.42
N TRP A 104 5.55 5.01 5.22
CA TRP A 104 4.83 4.99 3.95
C TRP A 104 4.14 6.33 3.68
N SER A 105 3.56 6.95 4.70
CA SER A 105 2.89 8.25 4.59
C SER A 105 3.83 9.37 4.17
N GLU A 106 5.07 9.39 4.65
CA GLU A 106 6.06 10.38 4.23
C GLU A 106 6.42 10.23 2.74
N GLN A 107 6.62 9.00 2.27
CA GLN A 107 6.88 8.75 0.85
C GLN A 107 5.65 8.99 -0.02
N TRP A 108 4.44 8.75 0.52
CA TRP A 108 3.19 8.98 -0.20
C TRP A 108 2.98 10.44 -0.57
N LYS A 109 3.39 11.37 0.29
CA LYS A 109 3.33 12.82 0.05
C LYS A 109 4.19 13.27 -1.13
N GLU A 110 5.30 12.56 -1.38
CA GLU A 110 6.23 12.85 -2.50
C GLU A 110 5.76 12.26 -3.84
N ARG A 111 4.68 11.47 -3.83
CA ARG A 111 4.20 10.74 -4.99
C ARG A 111 3.65 11.69 -6.06
N LYS A 112 4.17 11.54 -7.28
CA LYS A 112 3.62 12.23 -8.45
C LYS A 112 2.52 11.37 -9.06
N GLU A 113 1.29 11.83 -8.95
CA GLU A 113 0.12 11.12 -9.47
C GLU A 113 -0.43 11.81 -10.72
N LYS A 114 -0.89 10.99 -11.67
CA LYS A 114 -1.66 11.48 -12.80
C LYS A 114 -3.13 11.53 -12.39
N LYS A 115 -3.60 12.75 -12.11
CA LYS A 115 -5.01 13.03 -11.77
C LYS A 115 -5.67 13.77 -12.90
N SER A 116 -6.90 13.40 -13.22
CA SER A 116 -7.74 14.09 -14.20
C SER A 116 -9.09 14.47 -13.58
N LYS A 117 -9.60 15.64 -13.97
CA LYS A 117 -10.79 16.25 -13.38
C LYS A 117 -11.96 16.14 -14.34
N TRP A 118 -13.07 15.65 -13.80
CA TRP A 118 -14.27 15.34 -14.56
C TRP A 118 -15.51 15.84 -13.84
N TYR A 119 -16.59 15.95 -14.60
CA TYR A 119 -17.89 16.35 -14.09
C TYR A 119 -18.98 15.38 -14.55
N THR A 120 -19.90 15.08 -13.65
CA THR A 120 -21.19 14.45 -13.95
C THR A 120 -22.31 15.19 -13.22
N PHE A 121 -23.47 15.28 -13.86
CA PHE A 121 -24.63 15.86 -13.19
C PHE A 121 -25.26 14.85 -12.24
N VAL A 122 -25.56 15.30 -11.03
CA VAL A 122 -26.38 14.59 -10.03
C VAL A 122 -27.29 15.62 -9.36
N GLU A 123 -28.54 15.25 -9.13
CA GLU A 123 -29.50 16.15 -8.47
C GLU A 123 -29.08 16.49 -7.04
N ASN A 124 -28.62 15.48 -6.30
CA ASN A 124 -28.13 15.65 -4.94
C ASN A 124 -26.64 15.26 -4.87
N PRO A 125 -25.73 16.20 -4.58
CA PRO A 125 -24.30 15.93 -4.45
C PRO A 125 -23.95 14.82 -3.45
N ASN A 126 -24.75 14.65 -2.39
CA ASN A 126 -24.54 13.58 -1.41
C ASN A 126 -24.77 12.18 -1.98
N HIS A 127 -25.46 12.05 -3.10
CA HIS A 127 -25.69 10.78 -3.78
C HIS A 127 -24.69 10.51 -4.92
N LEU A 128 -23.68 11.36 -5.09
CA LEU A 128 -22.72 11.22 -6.19
C LEU A 128 -22.02 9.85 -6.19
N LEU A 129 -21.55 9.40 -5.03
CA LEU A 129 -20.83 8.12 -4.90
C LEU A 129 -21.75 6.95 -5.27
N ALA A 130 -22.97 6.92 -4.74
CA ALA A 130 -23.97 5.90 -5.06
C ALA A 130 -24.35 5.91 -6.56
N HIS A 131 -24.52 7.09 -7.15
CA HIS A 131 -24.79 7.25 -8.57
C HIS A 131 -23.67 6.69 -9.47
N LEU A 132 -22.41 6.96 -9.11
CA LEU A 132 -21.26 6.43 -9.84
C LEU A 132 -21.15 4.92 -9.66
N ALA A 133 -21.37 4.41 -8.45
CA ALA A 133 -21.34 2.99 -8.13
C ALA A 133 -22.37 2.21 -8.98
N GLU A 134 -23.62 2.68 -9.03
CA GLU A 134 -24.68 2.10 -9.85
C GLU A 134 -24.34 2.06 -11.36
N ARG A 135 -23.69 3.11 -11.85
CA ARG A 135 -23.22 3.15 -13.25
C ARG A 135 -22.14 2.13 -13.52
N ILE A 136 -21.16 1.99 -12.60
CA ILE A 136 -20.07 1.03 -12.74
C ILE A 136 -20.63 -0.40 -12.71
N ASP A 137 -21.53 -0.70 -11.80
CA ASP A 137 -22.15 -2.03 -11.67
C ASP A 137 -22.89 -2.44 -12.94
N ARG A 138 -23.71 -1.54 -13.50
CA ARG A 138 -24.43 -1.78 -14.76
C ARG A 138 -23.50 -2.10 -15.93
N GLN A 139 -22.30 -1.54 -15.95
CA GLN A 139 -21.33 -1.67 -17.06
C GLN A 139 -20.39 -2.87 -16.93
N LYS A 140 -20.42 -3.58 -15.80
CA LYS A 140 -19.59 -4.78 -15.51
C LYS A 140 -18.12 -4.55 -15.88
N VAL A 141 -17.47 -3.61 -15.17
CA VAL A 141 -16.06 -3.25 -15.41
C VAL A 141 -15.15 -4.47 -15.23
N ASP A 142 -14.33 -4.76 -16.23
CA ASP A 142 -13.47 -5.94 -16.34
C ASP A 142 -12.01 -5.72 -15.87
N TYR A 143 -11.73 -4.58 -15.26
CA TYR A 143 -10.42 -4.22 -14.70
C TYR A 143 -10.54 -3.72 -13.26
N PRO A 144 -9.46 -3.80 -12.45
CA PRO A 144 -9.50 -3.33 -11.07
C PRO A 144 -9.74 -1.82 -10.98
N TRP A 145 -10.57 -1.42 -10.05
CA TRP A 145 -10.85 -0.02 -9.70
C TRP A 145 -11.30 0.06 -8.25
N ALA A 146 -11.21 1.24 -7.64
CA ALA A 146 -11.74 1.47 -6.29
C ALA A 146 -12.06 2.95 -6.06
N PHE A 147 -13.09 3.24 -5.28
CA PHE A 147 -13.28 4.57 -4.71
C PHE A 147 -12.22 4.86 -3.66
N THR A 148 -11.78 6.11 -3.60
CA THR A 148 -10.82 6.62 -2.62
C THR A 148 -11.13 8.05 -2.19
N GLY A 149 -10.23 8.69 -1.45
CA GLY A 149 -10.36 10.05 -0.95
C GLY A 149 -11.44 10.20 0.13
N ALA A 150 -11.84 11.45 0.38
CA ALA A 150 -12.71 11.79 1.51
C ALA A 150 -14.07 11.10 1.48
N ALA A 151 -14.70 10.98 0.31
CA ALA A 151 -16.01 10.34 0.19
C ALA A 151 -15.96 8.86 0.57
N ALA A 152 -14.97 8.13 0.07
CA ALA A 152 -14.76 6.71 0.38
C ALA A 152 -14.35 6.51 1.84
N ALA A 153 -13.42 7.32 2.34
CA ALA A 153 -12.97 7.25 3.73
C ALA A 153 -14.11 7.53 4.71
N ASN A 154 -15.00 8.47 4.38
CA ASN A 154 -16.17 8.80 5.21
C ASN A 154 -17.23 7.69 5.23
N VAL A 155 -17.31 6.84 4.21
CA VAL A 155 -18.13 5.63 4.24
C VAL A 155 -17.53 4.61 5.20
N TYR A 156 -16.20 4.42 5.15
CA TYR A 156 -15.48 3.47 6.01
C TYR A 156 -15.44 3.91 7.49
N ALA A 157 -15.18 5.19 7.74
CA ALA A 157 -15.09 5.79 9.07
C ALA A 157 -15.91 7.10 9.11
N PRO A 158 -17.24 7.03 9.32
CA PRO A 158 -18.12 8.20 9.26
C PRO A 158 -17.73 9.30 10.25
N LEU A 159 -17.50 10.51 9.74
CA LEU A 159 -17.16 11.70 10.51
C LEU A 159 -17.76 12.97 9.88
N LEU A 160 -17.76 13.07 8.55
CA LEU A 160 -18.17 14.25 7.81
C LEU A 160 -19.65 14.17 7.45
N THR A 161 -20.37 15.28 7.56
CA THR A 161 -21.79 15.37 7.15
C THR A 161 -21.98 15.44 5.63
N SER A 162 -20.95 15.90 4.92
CA SER A 162 -20.93 15.96 3.44
C SER A 162 -19.48 15.87 2.94
N THR A 163 -19.31 15.41 1.72
CA THR A 163 -18.01 15.32 1.03
C THR A 163 -18.10 15.99 -0.34
N GLU A 164 -17.00 16.65 -0.73
CA GLU A 164 -16.90 17.35 -2.01
C GLU A 164 -16.39 16.40 -3.12
N GLY A 165 -17.31 15.78 -3.86
CA GLY A 165 -16.94 14.96 -4.98
C GLY A 165 -16.54 13.53 -4.63
N ALA A 166 -16.15 12.78 -5.67
CA ALA A 166 -15.70 11.40 -5.59
C ALA A 166 -14.35 11.23 -6.28
N GLU A 167 -13.49 10.40 -5.72
CA GLU A 167 -12.21 10.03 -6.31
C GLU A 167 -12.19 8.53 -6.62
N ILE A 168 -11.69 8.17 -7.81
CA ILE A 168 -11.66 6.79 -8.28
C ILE A 168 -10.24 6.46 -8.73
N ILE A 169 -9.65 5.42 -8.17
CA ILE A 169 -8.39 4.84 -8.63
C ILE A 169 -8.69 3.93 -9.82
N VAL A 170 -7.90 4.10 -10.87
CA VAL A 170 -7.92 3.24 -12.08
C VAL A 170 -6.49 2.81 -12.42
N PRO A 171 -6.29 1.70 -13.15
CA PRO A 171 -4.97 1.34 -13.67
C PRO A 171 -4.43 2.41 -14.62
N LYS A 172 -3.12 2.46 -14.79
CA LYS A 172 -2.47 3.36 -15.75
C LYS A 172 -3.05 3.18 -17.16
N GLY A 173 -3.42 4.29 -17.80
CA GLY A 173 -4.01 4.31 -19.15
C GLY A 173 -5.51 4.04 -19.22
N TYR A 174 -6.19 3.82 -18.08
CA TYR A 174 -7.64 3.50 -18.07
C TYR A 174 -8.54 4.71 -17.78
N THR A 175 -7.97 5.90 -17.61
CA THR A 175 -8.73 7.13 -17.30
C THR A 175 -9.86 7.40 -18.29
N GLU A 176 -9.54 7.47 -19.60
CA GLU A 176 -10.53 7.76 -20.65
C GLU A 176 -11.58 6.64 -20.75
N ARG A 177 -11.18 5.39 -20.58
CA ARG A 177 -12.11 4.25 -20.58
C ARG A 177 -13.11 4.36 -19.45
N MET A 178 -12.66 4.65 -18.22
CA MET A 178 -13.52 4.86 -17.06
C MET A 178 -14.42 6.09 -17.25
N ALA A 179 -13.86 7.20 -17.72
CA ALA A 179 -14.63 8.43 -17.97
C ALA A 179 -15.77 8.23 -18.98
N ASN A 180 -15.48 7.56 -20.09
CA ASN A 180 -16.49 7.25 -21.12
C ASN A 180 -17.58 6.30 -20.57
N LEU A 181 -17.19 5.27 -19.84
CA LEU A 181 -18.09 4.31 -19.21
C LEU A 181 -19.06 5.02 -18.24
N LEU A 182 -18.55 5.95 -17.45
CA LEU A 182 -19.34 6.74 -16.50
C LEU A 182 -20.03 7.95 -17.15
N GLY A 183 -19.82 8.22 -18.44
CA GLY A 183 -20.37 9.40 -19.12
C GLY A 183 -19.90 10.72 -18.51
N LEU A 184 -18.64 10.76 -18.03
CA LEU A 184 -18.05 11.95 -17.45
C LEU A 184 -17.63 12.94 -18.52
N LYS A 185 -17.72 14.24 -18.21
CA LYS A 185 -17.27 15.33 -19.08
C LYS A 185 -15.96 15.91 -18.51
N PRO A 186 -14.90 16.08 -19.32
CA PRO A 186 -13.68 16.72 -18.87
C PRO A 186 -13.95 18.19 -18.56
N VAL A 187 -13.43 18.69 -17.42
CA VAL A 187 -13.64 20.08 -17.01
C VAL A 187 -12.39 20.66 -16.37
N SER A 188 -12.18 21.96 -16.56
CA SER A 188 -11.09 22.70 -15.89
C SER A 188 -11.52 23.29 -14.55
N LYS A 189 -12.82 23.52 -14.35
CA LYS A 189 -13.40 24.07 -13.12
C LYS A 189 -14.70 23.33 -12.79
N GLY A 190 -15.06 23.28 -11.51
CA GLY A 190 -16.31 22.67 -11.05
C GLY A 190 -16.35 21.14 -11.19
N ALA A 191 -15.19 20.50 -11.21
CA ALA A 191 -15.10 19.04 -11.19
C ALA A 191 -15.71 18.48 -9.89
N ASN A 192 -16.48 17.40 -10.03
CA ASN A 192 -16.99 16.62 -8.90
C ASN A 192 -16.53 15.18 -8.93
N VAL A 193 -15.76 14.77 -9.95
CA VAL A 193 -15.12 13.47 -10.04
C VAL A 193 -13.65 13.64 -10.39
N THR A 194 -12.78 12.94 -9.66
CA THR A 194 -11.36 12.85 -9.98
C THR A 194 -10.99 11.40 -10.28
N LEU A 195 -10.39 11.15 -11.44
CA LEU A 195 -9.80 9.85 -11.77
C LEU A 195 -8.30 9.90 -11.54
N ILE A 196 -7.78 8.87 -10.85
CA ILE A 196 -6.38 8.80 -10.42
C ILE A 196 -5.77 7.52 -11.00
N GLU A 197 -4.74 7.68 -11.84
CA GLU A 197 -4.01 6.52 -12.35
C GLU A 197 -2.98 6.03 -11.33
N ARG A 198 -3.05 4.75 -10.96
CA ARG A 198 -2.13 4.12 -9.99
C ARG A 198 -1.67 2.74 -10.41
N GLU A 199 -0.61 2.30 -9.73
CA GLU A 199 -0.09 0.94 -9.81
C GLU A 199 -1.02 -0.06 -9.09
N PRO A 200 -0.92 -1.36 -9.43
CA PRO A 200 -1.73 -2.41 -8.83
C PRO A 200 -1.69 -2.46 -7.29
N ALA A 201 -0.55 -2.11 -6.68
CA ALA A 201 -0.39 -2.10 -5.22
C ALA A 201 -1.49 -1.32 -4.49
N SER A 202 -1.98 -0.21 -5.07
CA SER A 202 -3.07 0.61 -4.49
C SER A 202 -4.45 -0.03 -4.60
N LEU A 203 -4.60 -1.08 -5.42
CA LEU A 203 -5.86 -1.78 -5.69
C LEU A 203 -5.86 -3.21 -5.14
N LEU A 204 -4.74 -3.67 -4.58
CA LEU A 204 -4.54 -5.06 -4.17
C LEU A 204 -5.56 -5.51 -3.11
N TYR A 205 -5.82 -4.66 -2.12
CA TYR A 205 -6.75 -4.95 -1.01
C TYR A 205 -7.99 -4.05 -1.06
N ARG A 206 -8.49 -3.79 -2.28
CA ARG A 206 -9.80 -3.17 -2.41
C ARG A 206 -10.89 -4.10 -1.86
N ASP A 207 -11.82 -3.54 -1.13
CA ASP A 207 -12.87 -4.29 -0.47
C ASP A 207 -14.27 -3.85 -0.92
N MET A 208 -15.23 -4.79 -0.88
CA MET A 208 -16.64 -4.50 -1.05
C MET A 208 -17.24 -4.12 0.30
N HIS A 209 -17.62 -2.87 0.44
CA HIS A 209 -18.24 -2.41 1.68
C HIS A 209 -19.71 -2.86 1.75
N LEU A 210 -20.09 -3.49 2.87
CA LEU A 210 -21.48 -3.92 3.17
C LEU A 210 -22.11 -4.87 2.15
N GLY A 211 -21.33 -5.59 1.35
CA GLY A 211 -21.85 -6.55 0.37
C GLY A 211 -22.45 -5.93 -0.88
N GLU A 212 -22.26 -4.62 -1.08
CA GLU A 212 -22.60 -3.95 -2.32
C GLU A 212 -21.51 -4.17 -3.40
N PRO A 213 -21.85 -4.18 -4.70
CA PRO A 213 -20.87 -4.37 -5.78
C PRO A 213 -20.00 -3.12 -6.01
N VAL A 214 -19.57 -2.48 -4.94
CA VAL A 214 -18.79 -1.25 -4.90
C VAL A 214 -17.47 -1.48 -4.23
N PHE A 215 -16.38 -1.24 -4.93
CA PHE A 215 -15.05 -1.40 -4.39
C PHE A 215 -14.53 -0.10 -3.80
N PHE A 216 -14.03 -0.18 -2.58
CA PHE A 216 -13.28 0.87 -1.90
C PHE A 216 -11.82 0.47 -1.78
N ALA A 217 -10.92 1.44 -1.87
CA ALA A 217 -9.52 1.22 -1.56
C ALA A 217 -9.38 0.77 -0.09
N SER A 218 -8.31 0.05 0.24
CA SER A 218 -8.10 -0.39 1.61
C SER A 218 -8.03 0.78 2.59
N PRO A 219 -8.33 0.58 3.87
CA PRO A 219 -8.26 1.64 4.87
C PRO A 219 -6.90 2.34 4.95
N TYR A 220 -5.81 1.63 4.63
CA TYR A 220 -4.47 2.21 4.56
C TYR A 220 -4.32 3.18 3.40
N ILE A 221 -4.78 2.81 2.21
CA ILE A 221 -4.79 3.70 1.04
C ILE A 221 -5.72 4.89 1.25
N LEU A 222 -6.91 4.67 1.83
CA LEU A 222 -7.82 5.76 2.21
C LEU A 222 -7.14 6.76 3.16
N TYR A 223 -6.44 6.26 4.18
CA TYR A 223 -5.67 7.11 5.10
C TYR A 223 -4.60 7.93 4.37
N LEU A 224 -3.78 7.28 3.55
CA LEU A 224 -2.71 7.93 2.79
C LEU A 224 -3.24 9.03 1.87
N ASP A 225 -4.39 8.81 1.22
CA ASP A 225 -5.00 9.77 0.30
C ASP A 225 -5.57 11.01 1.00
N LEU A 226 -5.93 10.90 2.28
CA LEU A 226 -6.39 12.03 3.08
C LEU A 226 -5.26 12.97 3.53
N LEU A 227 -3.99 12.55 3.40
CA LEU A 227 -2.83 13.34 3.81
C LEU A 227 -2.50 14.50 2.87
N ASP A 228 -3.33 14.76 1.88
CA ASP A 228 -3.20 15.89 0.95
C ASP A 228 -3.53 17.25 1.58
N GLY A 229 -4.03 17.27 2.80
CA GLY A 229 -4.30 18.48 3.59
C GLY A 229 -5.48 19.33 3.11
N ARG A 230 -6.34 18.81 2.20
CA ARG A 230 -7.48 19.57 1.67
C ARG A 230 -8.66 19.54 2.63
N GLY A 231 -9.32 20.70 2.78
CA GLY A 231 -10.55 20.82 3.54
C GLY A 231 -10.45 20.16 4.93
N ARG A 232 -11.39 19.28 5.23
CA ARG A 232 -11.44 18.50 6.48
C ARG A 232 -10.74 17.14 6.39
N ASN A 233 -9.93 16.91 5.36
CA ASN A 233 -9.24 15.62 5.18
C ASN A 233 -8.33 15.29 6.36
N LYS A 234 -7.69 16.29 6.98
CA LYS A 234 -6.86 16.07 8.17
C LYS A 234 -7.65 15.45 9.31
N GLU A 235 -8.82 16.01 9.63
CA GLU A 235 -9.68 15.50 10.71
C GLU A 235 -10.12 14.06 10.42
N LEU A 236 -10.49 13.78 9.17
CA LEU A 236 -10.88 12.45 8.74
C LEU A 236 -9.70 11.46 8.74
N ALA A 237 -8.49 11.93 8.37
CA ALA A 237 -7.27 11.13 8.44
C ALA A 237 -6.94 10.74 9.89
N ASP A 238 -7.00 11.70 10.82
CA ASP A 238 -6.76 11.45 12.25
C ASP A 238 -7.80 10.45 12.80
N HIS A 239 -9.07 10.61 12.42
CA HIS A 239 -10.14 9.69 12.80
C HIS A 239 -9.91 8.27 12.27
N LEU A 240 -9.54 8.15 10.99
CA LEU A 240 -9.23 6.87 10.36
C LEU A 240 -7.97 6.24 10.97
N ARG A 241 -6.95 7.04 11.27
CA ARG A 241 -5.72 6.57 11.94
C ARG A 241 -6.02 5.93 13.29
N ASN A 242 -6.82 6.57 14.13
CA ASN A 242 -7.22 6.03 15.42
C ASN A 242 -7.95 4.69 15.27
N ARG A 243 -8.78 4.55 14.24
CA ARG A 243 -9.46 3.29 13.93
C ARG A 243 -8.49 2.20 13.51
N LEU A 244 -7.50 2.51 12.66
CA LEU A 244 -6.44 1.57 12.28
C LEU A 244 -5.60 1.13 13.49
N GLU A 245 -5.25 2.05 14.39
CA GLU A 245 -4.50 1.74 15.61
C GLU A 245 -5.28 0.82 16.55
N SER A 246 -6.60 0.99 16.62
CA SER A 246 -7.44 0.08 17.41
C SER A 246 -7.46 -1.35 16.87
N LEU A 247 -7.29 -1.54 15.55
CA LEU A 247 -7.16 -2.87 14.95
C LEU A 247 -5.83 -3.54 15.33
N TRP A 248 -4.76 -2.76 15.53
CA TRP A 248 -3.45 -3.30 15.91
C TRP A 248 -3.30 -3.59 17.42
N GLN A 249 -4.28 -3.21 18.22
CA GLN A 249 -4.28 -3.43 19.69
C GLN A 249 -5.23 -4.57 20.10
N GLN A 250 -5.98 -5.14 19.17
CA GLN A 250 -6.85 -6.27 19.43
C GLN A 250 -6.02 -7.57 19.35
N ASP A 251 -5.50 -8.00 20.51
CA ASP A 251 -4.94 -9.33 20.77
C ASP A 251 -6.03 -10.37 20.99
#